data_657c2b26559689276dec859ae36cbf59
#
_entry.id   657c2b26559689276dec859ae36cbf59
#
_cell.length_a   1.000
_cell.length_b   1.000
_cell.length_c   1.000
_cell.angle_alpha   90.00
_cell.angle_beta   90.00
_cell.angle_gamma   90.00
#
_symmetry.space_group_name_H-M   'P 1'
#
loop_
_entity.id
_entity.type
_entity.pdbx_description
1 polymer ?
#
loop_
_entity_poly.entity_id
_entity_poly.type
_entity_poly.pdbx_seq_one_letter_code
_entity_poly.pdbx_strand_id
1 'polypeptide(L)'
;MHRVTNKLMLATAIGALALPVALGGVASAGSAGAPKKVQGTVGPGFAIKLSLGGRPVTKLKAGVPYSFSIKDQASIHDFHLMGPGVNKVITTVPFTGTKTVVLTLKKGTYKYVCDPHASSMKGSFTVA
;
A
#
# COMPACT_ATOMS: atom_id res chain seq x y z
N MET A 1 -56.07 -55.44 -48.44
CA MET A 1 -55.75 -56.52 -47.49
C MET A 1 -54.51 -56.16 -46.75
N HIS A 2 -54.63 -56.25 -45.43
CA HIS A 2 -53.59 -56.27 -44.40
C HIS A 2 -53.05 -54.93 -43.92
N ARG A 3 -53.68 -54.53 -42.91
CA ARG A 3 -53.47 -54.55 -41.44
C ARG A 3 -52.25 -53.72 -41.03
N VAL A 4 -52.62 -52.58 -40.59
CA VAL A 4 -51.78 -51.66 -39.82
C VAL A 4 -51.76 -52.13 -38.37
N THR A 5 -50.60 -52.34 -37.87
CA THR A 5 -50.40 -52.53 -36.41
C THR A 5 -49.86 -51.26 -35.83
N ASN A 6 -50.66 -50.67 -35.00
CA ASN A 6 -50.28 -49.61 -34.09
C ASN A 6 -49.13 -50.05 -33.19
N LYS A 7 -48.06 -49.28 -33.15
CA LYS A 7 -47.12 -49.33 -32.04
C LYS A 7 -47.14 -48.02 -31.26
N LEU A 8 -47.66 -48.19 -30.13
CA LEU A 8 -47.66 -47.24 -29.04
C LEU A 8 -46.26 -46.77 -28.72
N MET A 9 -45.93 -45.52 -28.91
CA MET A 9 -44.69 -44.94 -28.45
C MET A 9 -44.86 -44.40 -27.04
N LEU A 10 -44.16 -45.05 -26.14
CA LEU A 10 -44.02 -44.65 -24.74
C LEU A 10 -43.18 -43.38 -24.69
N ALA A 11 -43.76 -42.30 -24.25
CA ALA A 11 -43.04 -41.07 -23.99
C ALA A 11 -42.31 -41.20 -22.65
N THR A 12 -41.02 -41.34 -22.69
CA THR A 12 -40.14 -41.23 -21.52
C THR A 12 -39.95 -39.76 -21.19
N ALA A 13 -40.55 -39.31 -20.14
CA ALA A 13 -40.28 -37.99 -19.55
C ALA A 13 -38.86 -38.00 -18.95
N ILE A 14 -37.96 -37.27 -19.57
CA ILE A 14 -36.66 -37.00 -19.00
C ILE A 14 -36.83 -35.85 -18.02
N GLY A 15 -36.81 -36.18 -16.74
CA GLY A 15 -36.76 -35.18 -15.69
C GLY A 15 -35.45 -34.41 -15.75
N ALA A 16 -35.54 -33.16 -16.10
CA ALA A 16 -34.42 -32.25 -15.96
C ALA A 16 -34.17 -32.00 -14.49
N LEU A 17 -33.11 -32.61 -13.97
CA LEU A 17 -32.60 -32.29 -12.62
C LEU A 17 -31.93 -30.93 -12.71
N ALA A 18 -32.65 -29.89 -12.33
CA ALA A 18 -32.06 -28.56 -12.16
C ALA A 18 -31.20 -28.59 -10.90
N LEU A 19 -29.89 -28.69 -11.08
CA LEU A 19 -28.92 -28.46 -10.03
C LEU A 19 -28.95 -26.97 -9.68
N PRO A 20 -29.09 -26.59 -8.41
CA PRO A 20 -28.93 -25.21 -8.01
C PRO A 20 -27.45 -24.84 -8.21
N VAL A 21 -27.18 -23.98 -9.14
CA VAL A 21 -25.89 -23.27 -9.21
C VAL A 21 -25.85 -22.38 -7.99
N ALA A 22 -25.15 -22.84 -6.96
CA ALA A 22 -24.76 -21.97 -5.88
C ALA A 22 -23.85 -20.91 -6.50
N LEU A 23 -24.39 -19.70 -6.69
CA LEU A 23 -23.55 -18.52 -6.87
C LEU A 23 -22.80 -18.35 -5.56
N GLY A 24 -21.62 -18.95 -5.50
CA GLY A 24 -20.64 -18.62 -4.50
C GLY A 24 -20.32 -17.15 -4.70
N GLY A 25 -20.83 -16.29 -3.82
CA GLY A 25 -20.43 -14.90 -3.76
C GLY A 25 -18.93 -14.87 -3.60
N VAL A 26 -18.21 -14.51 -4.66
CA VAL A 26 -16.82 -14.09 -4.56
C VAL A 26 -16.85 -12.86 -3.68
N ALA A 27 -16.51 -13.04 -2.40
CA ALA A 27 -16.19 -11.91 -1.55
C ALA A 27 -15.12 -11.11 -2.29
N SER A 28 -15.48 -9.97 -2.83
CA SER A 28 -14.50 -9.00 -3.30
C SER A 28 -13.61 -8.70 -2.12
N ALA A 29 -12.42 -9.30 -2.08
CA ALA A 29 -11.34 -8.80 -1.26
C ALA A 29 -11.17 -7.36 -1.69
N GLY A 30 -11.59 -6.40 -0.81
CA GLY A 30 -11.47 -4.99 -1.09
C GLY A 30 -10.04 -4.73 -1.53
N SER A 31 -9.87 -4.29 -2.77
CA SER A 31 -8.59 -3.88 -3.32
C SER A 31 -8.03 -2.85 -2.36
N ALA A 32 -7.00 -3.22 -1.59
CA ALA A 32 -6.23 -2.25 -0.83
C ALA A 32 -5.74 -1.22 -1.85
N GLY A 33 -6.22 0.03 -1.75
CA GLY A 33 -5.84 1.09 -2.67
C GLY A 33 -4.31 1.22 -2.71
N ALA A 34 -3.78 1.70 -3.83
CA ALA A 34 -2.34 1.96 -3.96
C ALA A 34 -1.84 2.80 -2.77
N PRO A 35 -0.65 2.51 -2.24
CA PRO A 35 -0.08 3.27 -1.13
C PRO A 35 -0.02 4.78 -1.45
N LYS A 36 -0.46 5.60 -0.51
CA LYS A 36 -0.33 7.06 -0.64
C LYS A 36 1.13 7.46 -0.62
N LYS A 37 1.52 8.30 -1.58
CA LYS A 37 2.91 8.71 -1.72
C LYS A 37 3.25 9.86 -0.78
N VAL A 38 4.12 9.58 0.17
CA VAL A 38 4.81 10.58 1.00
C VAL A 38 6.14 10.89 0.33
N GLN A 39 6.37 12.15 0.01
CA GLN A 39 7.60 12.61 -0.60
C GLN A 39 8.50 13.21 0.45
N GLY A 40 9.76 12.78 0.47
CA GLY A 40 10.79 13.35 1.32
C GLY A 40 11.94 13.91 0.50
N THR A 41 12.56 14.94 1.03
CA THR A 41 13.81 15.49 0.49
C THR A 41 14.81 15.69 1.60
N VAL A 42 16.07 15.42 1.33
CA VAL A 42 17.18 15.73 2.19
C VAL A 42 18.28 16.38 1.37
N GLY A 43 18.75 17.54 1.82
CA GLY A 43 19.67 18.38 1.05
C GLY A 43 19.00 19.13 -0.12
N PRO A 44 19.84 19.76 -1.03
CA PRO A 44 21.30 19.77 -1.05
C PRO A 44 21.95 20.57 0.08
N GLY A 45 21.23 21.55 0.64
CA GLY A 45 21.62 22.27 1.84
C GLY A 45 21.25 21.51 3.12
N PHE A 46 21.25 22.20 4.25
CA PHE A 46 20.90 21.61 5.55
C PHE A 46 19.38 21.64 5.80
N ALA A 47 18.62 21.02 4.89
CA ALA A 47 17.16 20.93 4.99
C ALA A 47 16.71 19.49 4.81
N ILE A 48 15.70 19.10 5.60
CA ILE A 48 15.01 17.82 5.52
C ILE A 48 13.50 18.07 5.56
N LYS A 49 12.73 17.43 4.70
CA LYS A 49 11.29 17.67 4.57
C LYS A 49 10.54 16.39 4.25
N LEU A 50 9.31 16.32 4.73
CA LEU A 50 8.29 15.34 4.30
C LEU A 50 7.03 16.06 3.88
N SER A 51 6.43 15.64 2.76
CA SER A 51 5.18 16.19 2.25
C SER A 51 4.25 15.08 1.73
N LEU A 52 2.96 15.35 1.80
CA LEU A 52 1.91 14.53 1.23
C LEU A 52 0.95 15.45 0.46
N GLY A 53 0.77 15.20 -0.84
CA GLY A 53 -0.04 16.06 -1.69
C GLY A 53 0.43 17.52 -1.72
N GLY A 54 1.75 17.75 -1.66
CA GLY A 54 2.36 19.08 -1.69
C GLY A 54 2.31 19.86 -0.36
N ARG A 55 1.76 19.25 0.71
CA ARG A 55 1.69 19.87 2.05
C ARG A 55 2.62 19.19 3.02
N PRO A 56 3.22 19.91 3.98
CA PRO A 56 4.03 19.29 5.03
C PRO A 56 3.27 18.20 5.78
N VAL A 57 3.93 17.09 6.05
CA VAL A 57 3.35 16.00 6.83
C VAL A 57 3.41 16.37 8.30
N THR A 58 2.23 16.52 8.91
CA THR A 58 2.07 16.72 10.35
C THR A 58 1.34 15.55 11.00
N LYS A 59 0.47 14.87 10.24
CA LYS A 59 -0.31 13.73 10.71
C LYS A 59 -0.53 12.72 9.59
N LEU A 60 -0.37 11.44 9.89
CA LEU A 60 -0.73 10.33 9.02
C LEU A 60 -1.74 9.41 9.74
N LYS A 61 -2.35 8.52 8.98
CA LYS A 61 -3.34 7.56 9.49
C LYS A 61 -2.67 6.22 9.78
N ALA A 62 -2.94 5.67 10.97
CA ALA A 62 -2.46 4.35 11.35
C ALA A 62 -3.10 3.24 10.48
N GLY A 63 -2.34 2.18 10.22
CA GLY A 63 -2.82 1.02 9.48
C GLY A 63 -3.01 1.24 7.98
N VAL A 64 -2.67 2.40 7.46
CA VAL A 64 -2.71 2.71 6.03
C VAL A 64 -1.31 2.58 5.44
N PRO A 65 -1.13 1.88 4.31
CA PRO A 65 0.17 1.80 3.66
C PRO A 65 0.52 3.15 3.01
N TYR A 66 1.73 3.63 3.29
CA TYR A 66 2.33 4.81 2.67
C TYR A 66 3.60 4.44 1.94
N SER A 67 3.78 4.98 0.76
CA SER A 67 5.01 4.88 -0.03
C SER A 67 5.88 6.10 0.25
N PHE A 68 6.92 5.93 1.04
CA PHE A 68 7.90 6.98 1.34
C PHE A 68 8.94 7.02 0.21
N SER A 69 8.88 8.04 -0.61
CA SER A 69 9.83 8.29 -1.69
C SER A 69 10.76 9.42 -1.29
N ILE A 70 11.99 9.08 -0.93
CA ILE A 70 12.98 10.00 -0.39
C ILE A 70 14.02 10.33 -1.46
N LYS A 71 14.12 11.62 -1.81
CA LYS A 71 15.15 12.16 -2.69
C LYS A 71 16.28 12.73 -1.86
N ASP A 72 17.41 12.06 -1.89
CA ASP A 72 18.65 12.50 -1.28
C ASP A 72 19.49 13.25 -2.33
N GLN A 73 19.80 14.50 -2.04
CA GLN A 73 20.39 15.44 -2.99
C GLN A 73 21.86 15.74 -2.70
N ALA A 74 22.45 15.13 -1.68
CA ALA A 74 23.85 15.33 -1.36
C ALA A 74 24.43 14.14 -0.58
N SER A 75 25.65 13.74 -0.92
CA SER A 75 26.35 12.58 -0.35
C SER A 75 26.79 12.75 1.12
N ILE A 76 26.44 13.85 1.75
CA ILE A 76 26.76 14.16 3.15
C ILE A 76 25.56 14.01 4.09
N HIS A 77 24.41 13.64 3.55
CA HIS A 77 23.18 13.48 4.30
C HIS A 77 22.70 12.02 4.32
N ASP A 78 21.80 11.74 5.22
CA ASP A 78 20.97 10.54 5.22
C ASP A 78 19.52 10.90 5.58
N PHE A 79 18.62 9.95 5.42
CA PHE A 79 17.24 10.09 5.87
C PHE A 79 16.89 8.92 6.79
N HIS A 80 16.82 9.18 8.07
CA HIS A 80 16.55 8.22 9.11
C HIS A 80 15.16 8.46 9.71
N LEU A 81 14.26 7.47 9.59
CA LEU A 81 12.91 7.49 10.14
C LEU A 81 12.83 6.61 11.37
N MET A 82 12.32 7.17 12.47
CA MET A 82 12.19 6.48 13.77
C MET A 82 10.80 6.70 14.36
N GLY A 83 10.28 5.68 15.02
CA GLY A 83 9.01 5.71 15.73
C GLY A 83 8.57 4.31 16.15
N PRO A 84 7.32 4.12 16.61
CA PRO A 84 6.81 2.82 17.04
C PRO A 84 6.96 1.74 15.96
N GLY A 85 7.83 0.74 16.21
CA GLY A 85 8.11 -0.35 15.29
C GLY A 85 8.91 0.02 14.04
N VAL A 86 9.46 1.24 13.97
CA VAL A 86 10.27 1.70 12.84
C VAL A 86 11.57 2.33 13.35
N ASN A 87 12.67 1.83 12.82
CA ASN A 87 14.00 2.41 12.96
C ASN A 87 14.73 2.14 11.65
N LYS A 88 14.55 3.04 10.67
CA LYS A 88 14.96 2.77 9.30
C LYS A 88 15.71 3.93 8.67
N VAL A 89 16.95 3.71 8.29
CA VAL A 89 17.69 4.59 7.41
C VAL A 89 17.25 4.30 5.98
N ILE A 90 16.52 5.22 5.37
CA ILE A 90 15.97 5.06 4.01
C ILE A 90 17.05 5.38 2.98
N THR A 91 17.72 6.51 3.14
CA THR A 91 18.93 6.84 2.36
C THR A 91 20.11 6.92 3.30
N THR A 92 21.26 6.42 2.86
CA THR A 92 22.49 6.38 3.65
C THR A 92 23.46 7.44 3.14
N VAL A 93 24.39 7.87 3.98
CA VAL A 93 25.60 8.55 3.51
C VAL A 93 26.52 7.46 2.91
N PRO A 94 27.06 7.57 1.69
CA PRO A 94 27.11 8.69 0.74
C PRO A 94 26.10 8.59 -0.43
N PHE A 95 24.98 7.95 -0.25
CA PHE A 95 24.00 7.77 -1.32
C PHE A 95 23.44 9.11 -1.82
N THR A 96 23.25 9.23 -3.13
CA THR A 96 22.46 10.28 -3.78
C THR A 96 21.46 9.65 -4.73
N GLY A 97 20.28 10.23 -4.85
CA GLY A 97 19.19 9.71 -5.68
C GLY A 97 17.88 9.54 -4.91
N THR A 98 17.00 8.72 -5.41
CA THR A 98 15.69 8.48 -4.79
C THR A 98 15.58 7.03 -4.34
N LYS A 99 15.17 6.82 -3.09
CA LYS A 99 14.76 5.51 -2.56
C LYS A 99 13.32 5.55 -2.12
N THR A 100 12.62 4.45 -2.36
CA THR A 100 11.22 4.30 -1.99
C THR A 100 11.05 3.08 -1.09
N VAL A 101 10.29 3.25 -0.01
CA VAL A 101 9.92 2.18 0.91
C VAL A 101 8.45 2.29 1.26
N VAL A 102 7.74 1.16 1.29
CA VAL A 102 6.34 1.12 1.72
C VAL A 102 6.29 0.72 3.19
N LEU A 103 5.62 1.54 3.99
CA LEU A 103 5.47 1.34 5.43
C LEU A 103 4.00 1.49 5.82
N THR A 104 3.54 0.61 6.70
CA THR A 104 2.28 0.74 7.41
C THR A 104 2.59 1.05 8.86
N LEU A 105 2.25 2.27 9.28
CA LEU A 105 2.69 2.81 10.56
C LEU A 105 1.68 2.54 11.66
N LYS A 106 2.17 2.31 12.88
CA LYS A 106 1.39 2.22 14.11
C LYS A 106 1.13 3.61 14.67
N LYS A 107 0.12 3.75 15.50
CA LYS A 107 -0.14 4.99 16.26
C LYS A 107 1.08 5.41 17.08
N GLY A 108 1.36 6.69 17.10
CA GLY A 108 2.42 7.28 17.88
C GLY A 108 3.10 8.46 17.21
N THR A 109 4.20 8.91 17.80
CA THR A 109 5.02 10.00 17.28
C THR A 109 6.22 9.44 16.54
N TYR A 110 6.45 9.96 15.35
CA TYR A 110 7.58 9.62 14.50
C TYR A 110 8.49 10.81 14.32
N LYS A 111 9.78 10.54 14.24
CA LYS A 111 10.83 11.53 13.96
C LYS A 111 11.58 11.12 12.71
N TYR A 112 11.99 12.09 11.94
CA TYR A 112 12.93 11.89 10.83
C TYR A 112 14.08 12.88 10.97
N VAL A 113 15.27 12.40 10.75
CA VAL A 113 16.51 13.17 10.94
C VAL A 113 17.53 12.84 9.84
N CYS A 114 18.47 13.75 9.63
CA CYS A 114 19.74 13.45 9.03
C CYS A 114 20.74 13.22 10.17
N ASP A 115 21.24 12.01 10.35
CA ASP A 115 22.07 11.66 11.51
C ASP A 115 23.34 12.53 11.63
N PRO A 116 24.11 12.79 10.55
CA PRO A 116 25.26 13.70 10.64
C PRO A 116 24.92 15.14 11.04
N HIS A 117 23.66 15.56 10.85
CA HIS A 117 23.21 16.94 11.09
C HIS A 117 21.94 16.99 11.97
N ALA A 118 21.82 16.07 12.90
CA ALA A 118 20.61 15.87 13.69
C ALA A 118 20.15 17.08 14.54
N SER A 119 21.06 18.01 14.82
CA SER A 119 20.71 19.24 15.53
C SER A 119 19.87 20.21 14.71
N SER A 120 20.06 20.25 13.38
CA SER A 120 19.41 21.19 12.45
C SER A 120 18.48 20.51 11.45
N MET A 121 18.79 19.28 11.03
CA MET A 121 18.03 18.55 10.00
C MET A 121 17.15 17.48 10.65
N LYS A 122 15.97 17.89 11.12
CA LYS A 122 15.01 17.03 11.80
C LYS A 122 13.59 17.51 11.62
N GLY A 123 12.66 16.59 11.76
CA GLY A 123 11.24 16.87 11.80
C GLY A 123 10.48 15.75 12.52
N SER A 124 9.19 15.95 12.71
CA SER A 124 8.32 14.96 13.34
C SER A 124 6.91 15.04 12.82
N PHE A 125 6.17 13.94 12.96
CA PHE A 125 4.75 13.86 12.67
C PHE A 125 4.09 12.83 13.61
N THR A 126 2.78 12.91 13.72
CA THR A 126 1.99 11.94 14.49
C THR A 126 1.27 10.97 13.57
N VAL A 127 1.02 9.77 14.07
CA VAL A 127 0.18 8.76 13.43
C VAL A 127 -0.96 8.42 14.37
N ALA A 128 -2.19 8.55 13.88
CA ALA A 128 -3.40 8.32 14.67
C ALA A 128 -4.44 7.45 13.94
#